data_42a644a2d25c93b114917b97f2acefb0
#
_entry.id   42a644a2d25c93b114917b97f2acefb0
#
_cell.length_a   1.000
_cell.length_b   1.000
_cell.length_c   1.000
_cell.angle_alpha   90.00
_cell.angle_beta   90.00
_cell.angle_gamma   90.00
#
_symmetry.space_group_name_H-M   'P 1'
#
loop_
_entity.id
_entity.type
_entity.pdbx_description
1 polymer ?
#
loop_
_entity_poly.entity_id
_entity_poly.type
_entity_poly.pdbx_seq_one_letter_code
_entity_poly.pdbx_strand_id
1 'polypeptide(L)'
;MPTPYALSVLDLVARIPRGRVMTYGDVAEYLGSGSARTVGMVMAQHGREVPWQRVVRASGEPFEGGLELLTEEGCPVRGERVLLAQCRWDGR
;
A
#
# COMPACT_ATOMS: atom_id res chain seq x y z
N MET A 1 -1.33 15.40 15.24
CA MET A 1 -2.55 15.05 14.52
C MET A 1 -2.26 14.87 13.04
N PRO A 2 -2.76 13.81 12.40
CA PRO A 2 -2.60 13.67 10.96
C PRO A 2 -3.37 14.79 10.23
N THR A 3 -2.83 15.20 9.09
CA THR A 3 -3.51 16.17 8.22
C THR A 3 -4.73 15.50 7.57
N PRO A 4 -5.66 16.28 7.01
CA PRO A 4 -6.77 15.69 6.25
C PRO A 4 -6.31 14.76 5.13
N TYR A 5 -5.22 15.12 4.44
CA TYR A 5 -4.66 14.24 3.41
C TYR A 5 -4.18 12.92 4.01
N ALA A 6 -3.46 12.98 5.14
CA ALA A 6 -2.99 11.78 5.81
C ALA A 6 -4.15 10.89 6.23
N LEU A 7 -5.22 11.47 6.74
CA LEU A 7 -6.41 10.69 7.11
C LEU A 7 -7.03 10.00 5.90
N SER A 8 -7.07 10.69 4.75
CA SER A 8 -7.59 10.10 3.51
C SER A 8 -6.74 8.92 3.05
N VAL A 9 -5.41 9.06 3.13
CA VAL A 9 -4.49 7.97 2.79
C VAL A 9 -4.72 6.77 3.69
N LEU A 10 -4.73 7.00 5.00
CA LEU A 10 -4.89 5.92 5.99
C LEU A 10 -6.24 5.23 5.85
N ASP A 11 -7.30 5.99 5.60
CA ASP A 11 -8.62 5.42 5.39
C ASP A 11 -8.65 4.51 4.16
N LEU A 12 -8.05 4.95 3.06
CA LEU A 12 -7.99 4.12 1.85
C LEU A 12 -7.17 2.85 2.09
N VAL A 13 -6.00 2.98 2.70
CA VAL A 13 -5.14 1.83 2.97
C VAL A 13 -5.85 0.81 3.88
N ALA A 14 -6.61 1.30 4.86
CA ALA A 14 -7.37 0.42 5.76
C ALA A 14 -8.40 -0.43 5.01
N ARG A 15 -8.83 0.01 3.82
CA ARG A 15 -9.82 -0.70 3.02
C ARG A 15 -9.23 -1.70 2.03
N ILE A 16 -7.91 -1.70 1.83
CA ILE A 16 -7.28 -2.64 0.91
C ILE A 16 -7.52 -4.06 1.44
N PRO A 17 -8.14 -4.95 0.64
CA PRO A 17 -8.45 -6.29 1.11
C PRO A 17 -7.20 -7.14 1.35
N ARG A 18 -7.34 -8.12 2.20
CA ARG A 18 -6.31 -9.12 2.42
C ARG A 18 -5.96 -9.81 1.09
N GLY A 19 -4.68 -9.96 0.81
CA GLY A 19 -4.22 -10.59 -0.43
C GLY A 19 -4.18 -9.65 -1.62
N ARG A 20 -4.44 -8.36 -1.40
CA ARG A 20 -4.38 -7.35 -2.45
C ARG A 20 -3.44 -6.24 -2.04
N VAL A 21 -2.93 -5.51 -3.03
CA VAL A 21 -2.00 -4.41 -2.79
C VAL A 21 -2.33 -3.21 -3.69
N MET A 22 -1.89 -2.04 -3.25
CA MET A 22 -1.83 -0.84 -4.08
C MET A 22 -0.39 -0.34 -4.05
N THR A 23 0.05 0.28 -5.13
CA THR A 23 1.33 0.98 -5.07
C THR A 23 1.12 2.32 -4.41
N TYR A 24 2.22 2.95 -3.94
CA TYR A 24 2.13 4.32 -3.40
C TYR A 24 1.50 5.27 -4.42
N GLY A 25 1.87 5.12 -5.70
CA GLY A 25 1.28 5.92 -6.77
C GLY A 25 -0.20 5.63 -6.98
N ASP A 26 -0.63 4.37 -6.84
CA ASP A 26 -2.03 4.00 -6.96
C ASP A 26 -2.88 4.70 -5.89
N VAL A 27 -2.36 4.78 -4.68
CA VAL A 27 -3.07 5.46 -3.58
C VAL A 27 -3.27 6.92 -3.92
N ALA A 28 -2.21 7.61 -4.36
CA ALA A 28 -2.29 9.01 -4.74
C ALA A 28 -3.26 9.22 -5.90
N GLU A 29 -3.19 8.36 -6.90
CA GLU A 29 -4.07 8.45 -8.07
C GLU A 29 -5.54 8.23 -7.70
N TYR A 30 -5.81 7.25 -6.86
CA TYR A 30 -7.17 6.98 -6.39
C TYR A 30 -7.75 8.19 -5.66
N LEU A 31 -6.94 8.83 -4.82
CA LEU A 31 -7.37 10.01 -4.06
C LEU A 31 -7.45 11.27 -4.93
N GLY A 32 -6.82 11.24 -6.10
CA GLY A 32 -6.77 12.40 -6.99
C GLY A 32 -5.92 13.54 -6.43
N SER A 33 -4.99 13.22 -5.53
CA SER A 33 -4.20 14.23 -4.83
C SER A 33 -2.89 13.63 -4.34
N GLY A 34 -1.85 14.44 -4.32
CA GLY A 34 -0.55 14.04 -3.83
C GLY A 34 0.24 13.22 -4.85
N SER A 35 1.20 12.47 -4.36
CA SER A 35 2.10 11.67 -5.18
C SER A 35 2.51 10.43 -4.39
N ALA A 36 3.21 9.50 -5.06
CA ALA A 36 3.79 8.35 -4.37
C ALA A 36 4.64 8.79 -3.18
N ARG A 37 5.39 9.88 -3.34
CA ARG A 37 6.25 10.41 -2.28
C ARG A 37 5.46 10.87 -1.06
N THR A 38 4.38 11.63 -1.27
CA THR A 38 3.58 12.13 -0.14
C THR A 38 2.85 10.98 0.56
N VAL A 39 2.37 10.00 -0.19
CA VAL A 39 1.79 8.79 0.40
C VAL A 39 2.85 8.07 1.24
N GLY A 40 4.07 7.94 0.71
CA GLY A 40 5.16 7.32 1.44
C GLY A 40 5.47 8.01 2.75
N MET A 41 5.43 9.35 2.75
CA MET A 41 5.64 10.14 3.99
C MET A 41 4.55 9.87 5.02
N VAL A 42 3.29 9.82 4.57
CA VAL A 42 2.17 9.51 5.46
C VAL A 42 2.34 8.12 6.07
N MET A 43 2.67 7.14 5.24
CA MET A 43 2.84 5.77 5.71
C MET A 43 4.00 5.64 6.70
N ALA A 44 5.10 6.36 6.46
CA ALA A 44 6.24 6.35 7.37
C ALA A 44 5.88 6.92 8.74
N GLN A 45 5.02 7.94 8.77
CA GLN A 45 4.66 8.61 10.02
C GLN A 45 3.48 7.99 10.75
N HIS A 46 2.52 7.44 10.01
CA HIS A 46 1.23 7.04 10.58
C HIS A 46 0.77 5.63 10.19
N GLY A 47 1.57 4.89 9.44
CA GLY A 47 1.10 3.64 8.83
C GLY A 47 0.94 2.43 9.76
N ARG A 48 1.40 2.51 11.00
CA ARG A 48 1.47 1.34 11.90
C ARG A 48 0.12 0.67 12.18
N GLU A 49 -0.94 1.45 12.20
CA GLU A 49 -2.25 0.94 12.63
C GLU A 49 -3.13 0.49 11.46
N VAL A 50 -2.62 0.57 10.24
CA VAL A 50 -3.32 0.11 9.05
C VAL A 50 -2.50 -1.01 8.42
N PRO A 51 -3.07 -1.79 7.48
CA PRO A 51 -2.31 -2.88 6.84
C PRO A 51 -1.25 -2.31 5.89
N TRP A 52 -0.21 -1.72 6.46
CA TRP A 52 0.86 -1.03 5.74
C TRP A 52 1.57 -1.92 4.71
N GLN A 53 1.63 -3.23 4.95
CA GLN A 53 2.25 -4.17 4.02
C GLN A 53 1.56 -4.21 2.67
N ARG A 54 0.29 -3.77 2.61
CA ARG A 54 -0.49 -3.77 1.38
C ARG A 54 -0.25 -2.56 0.50
N VAL A 55 0.70 -1.70 0.88
CA VAL A 55 1.14 -0.60 0.03
C VAL A 55 2.58 -0.88 -0.37
N VAL A 56 2.83 -0.97 -1.66
CA VAL A 56 4.13 -1.38 -2.19
C VAL A 56 4.65 -0.36 -3.19
N ARG A 57 5.93 -0.47 -3.52
CA ARG A 57 6.55 0.37 -4.54
C ARG A 57 6.04 -0.03 -5.92
N ALA A 58 6.26 0.84 -6.90
CA ALA A 58 5.86 0.57 -8.28
C ALA A 58 6.45 -0.73 -8.83
N SER A 59 7.60 -1.16 -8.29
CA SER A 59 8.23 -2.43 -8.65
C SER A 59 7.55 -3.65 -8.05
N GLY A 60 6.66 -3.46 -7.08
CA GLY A 60 6.04 -4.54 -6.31
C GLY A 60 6.77 -4.85 -5.02
N GLU A 61 7.85 -4.13 -4.70
CA GLU A 61 8.58 -4.35 -3.46
C GLU A 61 7.85 -3.74 -2.27
N PRO A 62 7.51 -4.53 -1.24
CA PRO A 62 6.92 -3.98 -0.03
C PRO A 62 7.96 -3.37 0.87
N PHE A 63 7.51 -2.62 1.88
CA PHE A 63 8.38 -2.12 2.92
C PHE A 63 8.96 -3.31 3.70
N GLU A 64 10.10 -3.11 4.33
CA GLU A 64 10.80 -4.15 5.11
C GLU A 64 9.84 -4.88 6.06
N GLY A 65 9.85 -6.20 5.98
CA GLY A 65 8.95 -7.05 6.77
C GLY A 65 7.60 -7.30 6.12
N GLY A 66 7.26 -6.56 5.06
CA GLY A 66 5.97 -6.70 4.42
C GLY A 66 5.83 -7.92 3.52
N LEU A 67 6.94 -8.40 2.95
CA LEU A 67 6.88 -9.53 2.02
C LEU A 67 6.36 -10.79 2.70
N GLU A 68 6.82 -11.06 3.92
CA GLU A 68 6.36 -12.22 4.68
C GLU A 68 4.86 -12.13 4.96
N LEU A 69 4.39 -10.95 5.33
CA LEU A 69 2.97 -10.74 5.61
C LEU A 69 2.11 -10.93 4.36
N LEU A 70 2.57 -10.39 3.23
CA LEU A 70 1.84 -10.53 1.97
C LEU A 70 1.83 -11.98 1.48
N THR A 71 2.93 -12.69 1.68
CA THR A 71 3.00 -14.11 1.34
C THR A 71 1.97 -14.90 2.15
N GLU A 72 1.84 -14.61 3.44
CA GLU A 72 0.84 -15.25 4.29
C GLU A 72 -0.58 -14.93 3.84
N GLU A 73 -0.79 -13.77 3.24
CA GLU A 73 -2.10 -13.37 2.71
C GLU A 73 -2.43 -14.01 1.37
N GLY A 74 -1.47 -14.72 0.78
CA GLY A 74 -1.68 -15.37 -0.50
C GLY A 74 -1.28 -14.56 -1.72
N CYS A 75 -0.60 -13.43 -1.53
CA CYS A 75 -0.09 -12.66 -2.67
C CYS A 75 0.98 -13.46 -3.39
N PRO A 76 0.87 -13.65 -4.71
CA PRO A 76 1.94 -14.29 -5.45
C PRO A 76 3.19 -13.43 -5.49
N VAL A 77 4.34 -14.04 -5.20
CA VAL A 77 5.61 -13.33 -5.12
C VAL A 77 6.65 -13.96 -6.04
N ARG A 78 7.61 -13.15 -6.46
CA ARG A 78 8.79 -13.61 -7.18
C ARG A 78 9.98 -12.83 -6.66
N GLY A 79 10.94 -13.50 -6.04
CA GLY A 79 12.05 -12.84 -5.38
C GLY A 79 11.54 -11.99 -4.23
N GLU A 80 11.85 -10.71 -4.23
CA GLU A 80 11.51 -9.81 -3.15
C GLU A 80 10.34 -8.90 -3.49
N ARG A 81 9.53 -9.27 -4.49
CA ARG A 81 8.41 -8.43 -4.92
C ARG A 81 7.16 -9.24 -5.18
N VAL A 82 6.00 -8.59 -5.01
CA VAL A 82 4.73 -9.21 -5.36
C VAL A 82 4.48 -9.02 -6.86
N LEU A 83 3.72 -9.97 -7.42
CA LEU A 83 3.34 -9.90 -8.84
C LEU A 83 2.10 -9.00 -8.96
N LEU A 84 2.33 -7.71 -9.21
CA LEU A 84 1.26 -6.70 -9.24
C LEU A 84 0.11 -7.07 -10.16
N ALA A 85 0.40 -7.65 -11.32
CA ALA A 85 -0.65 -8.02 -12.26
C ALA A 85 -1.69 -8.96 -11.67
N GLN A 86 -1.34 -9.70 -10.62
CA GLN A 86 -2.19 -10.72 -10.03
C GLN A 86 -2.86 -10.29 -8.72
N CYS A 87 -2.32 -9.29 -8.04
CA CYS A 87 -2.86 -8.91 -6.72
C CYS A 87 -3.13 -7.42 -6.55
N ARG A 88 -2.99 -6.65 -7.60
CA ARG A 88 -3.23 -5.20 -7.54
C ARG A 88 -4.72 -4.92 -7.36
N TRP A 89 -5.03 -4.09 -6.37
CA TRP A 89 -6.41 -3.68 -6.07
C TRP A 89 -6.72 -2.38 -6.78
N ASP A 90 -7.89 -2.30 -7.38
CA ASP A 90 -8.32 -1.11 -8.11
C ASP A 90 -9.21 -0.16 -7.30
N GLY A 91 -9.42 -0.46 -6.03
CA GLY A 91 -10.24 0.38 -5.14
C GLY A 91 -11.70 -0.05 -5.05
N ARG A 92 -12.04 -1.15 -5.66
CA ARG A 92 -13.44 -1.65 -5.63
C ARG A 92 -13.62 -2.76 -4.60
#